data_5193ad3461a418c38ef8afc201bc0c9d
#
_entry.id   5193ad3461a418c38ef8afc201bc0c9d
#
_cell.length_a   1.000
_cell.length_b   1.000
_cell.length_c   1.000
_cell.angle_alpha   90.00
_cell.angle_beta   90.00
_cell.angle_gamma   90.00
#
_symmetry.space_group_name_H-M   'P 1'
#
loop_
_entity.id
_entity.type
_entity.pdbx_description
1 polymer ?
#
loop_
_entity_poly.entity_id
_entity_poly.type
_entity_poly.pdbx_seq_one_letter_code
_entity_poly.pdbx_strand_id
1 'polypeptide(L)'
;MLVTLLSWIVEIYNGLFTSTSVLKTFTTYDELFSKIMKDSRFTNIVAVITTVGVSIMILYFLIDMADKASSKNINYEYFIKTFIKFALAYMLITNSMTIIQYMVSAGSALAKELSATEGGNSFFADPAKVSMLKKGLKKVGIIDSVGYLLKILISYLVVMVSNISVMFIAISRIVELSVRAMFAPVGVADLFGDGNHAAGIRYLKKIFALALQFALAVIITDCVALLIQWKVGPDAVKAISDLKAATGNSFSKKETIAFLDAITGSGKFGSTWLTCLGLTVTKIGLLFKSMSIANDVAGV
;
A
#
# COMPACT_ATOMS: atom_id res chain seq x y z
N MET A 1 -2.91 -1.36 33.17
CA MET A 1 -1.59 -1.97 32.91
C MET A 1 -1.68 -3.27 32.07
N LEU A 2 -2.27 -4.37 32.55
CA LEU A 2 -2.34 -5.64 31.80
C LEU A 2 -3.11 -5.54 30.47
N VAL A 3 -4.17 -4.73 30.38
CA VAL A 3 -4.92 -4.50 29.14
C VAL A 3 -4.10 -3.72 28.14
N THR A 4 -3.39 -2.70 28.60
CA THR A 4 -2.48 -1.88 27.77
C THR A 4 -1.32 -2.71 27.24
N LEU A 5 -0.71 -3.53 28.09
CA LEU A 5 0.38 -4.44 27.69
C LEU A 5 -0.11 -5.45 26.62
N LEU A 6 -1.32 -5.98 26.78
CA LEU A 6 -1.93 -6.89 25.82
C LEU A 6 -2.16 -6.21 24.47
N SER A 7 -2.68 -4.97 24.46
CA SER A 7 -2.88 -4.24 23.22
C SER A 7 -1.57 -3.96 22.49
N TRP A 8 -0.50 -3.62 23.20
CA TRP A 8 0.83 -3.42 22.63
C TRP A 8 1.40 -4.71 22.02
N ILE A 9 1.25 -5.85 22.72
CA ILE A 9 1.70 -7.15 22.19
C ILE A 9 0.96 -7.49 20.89
N VAL A 10 -0.35 -7.29 20.84
CA VAL A 10 -1.17 -7.54 19.64
C VAL A 10 -0.71 -6.65 18.48
N GLU A 11 -0.45 -5.38 18.76
CA GLU A 11 -0.04 -4.41 17.76
C GLU A 11 1.37 -4.69 17.23
N ILE A 12 2.31 -5.08 18.12
CA ILE A 12 3.65 -5.53 17.73
C ILE A 12 3.56 -6.77 16.84
N TYR A 13 2.78 -7.77 17.23
CA TYR A 13 2.62 -8.98 16.44
C TYR A 13 2.08 -8.67 15.04
N ASN A 14 1.01 -7.90 14.96
CA ASN A 14 0.41 -7.51 13.69
C ASN A 14 1.36 -6.67 12.83
N GLY A 15 2.16 -5.81 13.43
CA GLY A 15 3.10 -4.96 12.69
C GLY A 15 4.37 -5.66 12.21
N LEU A 16 4.82 -6.72 12.92
CA LEU A 16 6.02 -7.47 12.57
C LEU A 16 5.74 -8.67 11.66
N PHE A 17 4.65 -9.40 11.89
CA PHE A 17 4.41 -10.72 11.29
C PHE A 17 3.28 -10.74 10.27
N THR A 18 2.58 -9.64 10.05
CA THR A 18 1.44 -9.60 9.10
C THR A 18 1.41 -8.30 8.31
N SER A 19 0.82 -8.36 7.11
CA SER A 19 0.50 -7.18 6.28
C SER A 19 -0.88 -6.59 6.60
N THR A 20 -1.65 -7.20 7.50
CA THR A 20 -3.05 -6.86 7.77
C THR A 20 -3.23 -5.38 8.11
N SER A 21 -2.30 -4.78 8.87
CA SER A 21 -2.35 -3.35 9.23
C SER A 21 -2.18 -2.45 7.99
N VAL A 22 -1.25 -2.80 7.11
CA VAL A 22 -0.99 -2.09 5.84
C VAL A 22 -2.20 -2.19 4.93
N LEU A 23 -2.71 -3.41 4.71
CA LEU A 23 -3.89 -3.66 3.89
C LEU A 23 -5.11 -2.87 4.38
N LYS A 24 -5.41 -2.93 5.69
CA LYS A 24 -6.52 -2.19 6.28
C LYS A 24 -6.39 -0.68 6.09
N THR A 25 -5.19 -0.14 6.27
CA THR A 25 -4.93 1.29 6.08
C THR A 25 -5.19 1.68 4.63
N PHE A 26 -4.58 1.01 3.67
CA PHE A 26 -4.75 1.36 2.25
C PHE A 26 -6.19 1.16 1.77
N THR A 27 -6.89 0.09 2.18
CA THR A 27 -8.31 -0.10 1.83
C THR A 27 -9.21 1.02 2.35
N THR A 28 -9.00 1.47 3.59
CA THR A 28 -9.76 2.58 4.15
C THR A 28 -9.55 3.87 3.34
N TYR A 29 -8.31 4.12 2.92
CA TYR A 29 -8.00 5.31 2.14
C TYR A 29 -8.45 5.20 0.67
N ASP A 30 -8.45 4.02 0.06
CA ASP A 30 -9.04 3.82 -1.28
C ASP A 30 -10.56 4.05 -1.28
N GLU A 31 -11.26 3.70 -0.19
CA GLU A 31 -12.67 4.07 -0.01
C GLU A 31 -12.86 5.59 0.08
N LEU A 32 -11.95 6.30 0.75
CA LEU A 32 -11.95 7.77 0.78
C LEU A 32 -11.71 8.38 -0.60
N PHE A 33 -10.79 7.82 -1.38
CA PHE A 33 -10.60 8.23 -2.78
C PHE A 33 -11.88 8.11 -3.59
N SER A 34 -12.58 6.98 -3.46
CA SER A 34 -13.88 6.78 -4.15
C SER A 34 -14.94 7.79 -3.71
N LYS A 35 -14.92 8.24 -2.46
CA LYS A 35 -15.81 9.31 -1.96
C LYS A 35 -15.44 10.67 -2.54
N ILE A 36 -14.14 11.00 -2.59
CA ILE A 36 -13.64 12.24 -3.20
C ILE A 36 -14.06 12.33 -4.66
N MET A 37 -13.92 11.25 -5.42
CA MET A 37 -14.28 11.18 -6.84
C MET A 37 -15.77 11.39 -7.10
N LYS A 38 -16.63 11.10 -6.14
CA LYS A 38 -18.10 11.28 -6.22
C LYS A 38 -18.57 12.64 -5.66
N ASP A 39 -17.68 13.42 -5.04
CA ASP A 39 -18.03 14.72 -4.48
C ASP A 39 -18.38 15.71 -5.62
N SER A 40 -19.47 16.48 -5.44
CA SER A 40 -19.95 17.41 -6.47
C SER A 40 -18.94 18.51 -6.79
N ARG A 41 -18.16 18.97 -5.81
CA ARG A 41 -17.12 19.98 -6.04
C ARG A 41 -16.01 19.42 -6.92
N PHE A 42 -15.62 18.16 -6.67
CA PHE A 42 -14.60 17.48 -7.43
C PHE A 42 -15.07 17.29 -8.90
N THR A 43 -16.29 16.78 -9.10
CA THR A 43 -16.85 16.55 -10.45
C THR A 43 -17.03 17.85 -11.24
N ASN A 44 -17.42 18.95 -10.58
CA ASN A 44 -17.54 20.25 -11.23
C ASN A 44 -16.18 20.80 -11.70
N ILE A 45 -15.13 20.67 -10.87
CA ILE A 45 -13.76 21.06 -11.25
C ILE A 45 -13.29 20.23 -12.45
N VAL A 46 -13.50 18.93 -12.42
CA VAL A 46 -13.12 18.04 -13.52
C VAL A 46 -13.87 18.38 -14.79
N ALA A 47 -15.15 18.73 -14.74
CA ALA A 47 -15.92 19.15 -15.92
C ALA A 47 -15.29 20.38 -16.60
N VAL A 48 -14.88 21.39 -15.80
CA VAL A 48 -14.18 22.58 -16.33
C VAL A 48 -12.83 22.18 -16.95
N ILE A 49 -12.03 21.36 -16.26
CA ILE A 49 -10.72 20.90 -16.74
C ILE A 49 -10.89 20.05 -18.01
N THR A 50 -11.95 19.24 -18.11
CA THR A 50 -12.26 18.45 -19.31
C THR A 50 -12.48 19.37 -20.52
N THR A 51 -13.21 20.47 -20.35
CA THR A 51 -13.41 21.45 -21.43
C THR A 51 -12.09 22.05 -21.90
N VAL A 52 -11.21 22.40 -20.95
CA VAL A 52 -9.86 22.88 -21.26
C VAL A 52 -9.04 21.80 -21.98
N GLY A 53 -9.08 20.55 -21.50
CA GLY A 53 -8.37 19.42 -22.11
C GLY A 53 -8.81 19.17 -23.56
N VAL A 54 -10.12 19.21 -23.84
CA VAL A 54 -10.65 19.10 -25.19
C VAL A 54 -10.18 20.25 -26.07
N SER A 55 -10.17 21.49 -25.56
CA SER A 55 -9.69 22.65 -26.31
C SER A 55 -8.21 22.51 -26.68
N ILE A 56 -7.38 22.06 -25.76
CA ILE A 56 -5.95 21.79 -25.99
C ILE A 56 -5.77 20.67 -27.02
N MET A 57 -6.55 19.60 -26.93
CA MET A 57 -6.51 18.50 -27.89
C MET A 57 -6.86 18.96 -29.31
N ILE A 58 -7.88 19.81 -29.46
CA ILE A 58 -8.24 20.38 -30.75
C ILE A 58 -7.08 21.23 -31.31
N LEU A 59 -6.44 22.02 -30.47
CA LEU A 59 -5.28 22.83 -30.84
C LEU A 59 -4.12 21.93 -31.36
N TYR A 60 -3.77 20.87 -30.64
CA TYR A 60 -2.73 19.90 -31.07
C TYR A 60 -3.11 19.24 -32.40
N PHE A 61 -4.40 18.85 -32.57
CA PHE A 61 -4.87 18.28 -33.82
C PHE A 61 -4.70 19.27 -34.99
N LEU A 62 -5.05 20.56 -34.82
CA LEU A 62 -4.89 21.57 -35.82
C LEU A 62 -3.41 21.82 -36.15
N ILE A 63 -2.54 21.85 -35.18
CA ILE A 63 -1.09 22.00 -35.38
C ILE A 63 -0.53 20.82 -36.17
N ASP A 64 -0.86 19.57 -35.80
CA ASP A 64 -0.40 18.36 -36.50
C ASP A 64 -0.88 18.35 -37.97
N MET A 65 -2.14 18.75 -38.19
CA MET A 65 -2.70 18.88 -39.56
C MET A 65 -2.01 19.97 -40.35
N ALA A 66 -1.73 21.14 -39.76
CA ALA A 66 -1.05 22.26 -40.42
C ALA A 66 0.40 21.92 -40.80
N ASP A 67 1.13 21.27 -39.87
CA ASP A 67 2.50 20.84 -40.12
C ASP A 67 2.61 19.85 -41.29
N LYS A 68 1.70 18.89 -41.35
CA LYS A 68 1.64 17.91 -42.46
C LYS A 68 1.17 18.51 -43.75
N ALA A 69 0.20 19.46 -43.71
CA ALA A 69 -0.22 20.20 -44.91
C ALA A 69 0.94 20.97 -45.52
N SER A 70 1.75 21.61 -44.69
CA SER A 70 2.95 22.36 -45.11
C SER A 70 4.01 21.47 -45.79
N SER A 71 4.15 20.24 -45.32
CA SER A 71 5.15 19.27 -45.83
C SER A 71 4.76 18.60 -47.17
N LYS A 72 3.63 18.93 -47.78
CA LYS A 72 3.07 18.31 -49.00
C LYS A 72 2.90 16.77 -48.94
N ASN A 73 2.96 16.19 -47.76
CA ASN A 73 2.87 14.74 -47.54
C ASN A 73 1.46 14.30 -47.08
N ILE A 74 0.42 15.03 -47.45
CA ILE A 74 -0.97 14.63 -47.14
C ILE A 74 -1.36 13.49 -48.07
N ASN A 75 -1.31 12.27 -47.50
CA ASN A 75 -1.94 11.11 -48.10
C ASN A 75 -3.29 10.85 -47.38
N TYR A 76 -4.29 10.34 -48.10
CA TYR A 76 -5.58 9.98 -47.53
C TYR A 76 -5.47 9.04 -46.29
N GLU A 77 -4.49 8.13 -46.32
CA GLU A 77 -4.20 7.24 -45.22
C GLU A 77 -3.76 8.01 -43.95
N TYR A 78 -2.96 9.06 -44.10
CA TYR A 78 -2.52 9.89 -42.97
C TYR A 78 -3.71 10.62 -42.34
N PHE A 79 -4.58 11.20 -43.17
CA PHE A 79 -5.78 11.88 -42.68
C PHE A 79 -6.66 10.95 -41.83
N ILE A 80 -6.90 9.73 -42.30
CA ILE A 80 -7.68 8.73 -41.53
C ILE A 80 -6.98 8.38 -40.21
N LYS A 81 -5.66 8.13 -40.22
CA LYS A 81 -4.88 7.83 -39.00
C LYS A 81 -4.95 8.96 -37.95
N THR A 82 -4.81 10.21 -38.40
CA THR A 82 -4.89 11.38 -37.53
C THR A 82 -6.30 11.57 -36.96
N PHE A 83 -7.33 11.33 -37.75
CA PHE A 83 -8.73 11.40 -37.32
C PHE A 83 -9.06 10.30 -36.29
N ILE A 84 -8.54 9.08 -36.49
CA ILE A 84 -8.67 7.98 -35.50
C ILE A 84 -7.96 8.35 -34.19
N LYS A 85 -6.74 8.90 -34.25
CA LYS A 85 -6.03 9.38 -33.05
C LYS A 85 -6.85 10.45 -32.33
N PHE A 86 -7.45 11.40 -33.05
CA PHE A 86 -8.30 12.44 -32.48
C PHE A 86 -9.53 11.84 -31.76
N ALA A 87 -10.23 10.90 -32.40
CA ALA A 87 -11.37 10.23 -31.79
C ALA A 87 -10.98 9.44 -30.52
N LEU A 88 -9.86 8.73 -30.56
CA LEU A 88 -9.32 8.03 -29.39
C LEU A 88 -8.92 8.99 -28.25
N ALA A 89 -8.26 10.09 -28.57
CA ALA A 89 -7.91 11.12 -27.61
C ALA A 89 -9.16 11.73 -26.95
N TYR A 90 -10.18 12.03 -27.74
CA TYR A 90 -11.46 12.53 -27.23
C TYR A 90 -12.13 11.54 -26.27
N MET A 91 -12.18 10.25 -26.64
CA MET A 91 -12.71 9.20 -25.77
C MET A 91 -11.91 9.08 -24.46
N LEU A 92 -10.59 9.15 -24.52
CA LEU A 92 -9.73 9.09 -23.33
C LEU A 92 -9.92 10.30 -22.43
N ILE A 93 -10.03 11.50 -22.97
CA ILE A 93 -10.24 12.73 -22.20
C ILE A 93 -11.60 12.68 -21.49
N THR A 94 -12.67 12.35 -22.22
CA THR A 94 -14.04 12.32 -21.67
C THR A 94 -14.24 11.21 -20.64
N ASN A 95 -13.53 10.07 -20.78
CA ASN A 95 -13.61 8.94 -19.85
C ASN A 95 -12.41 8.83 -18.91
N SER A 96 -11.55 9.84 -18.83
CA SER A 96 -10.31 9.80 -18.03
C SER A 96 -10.55 9.42 -16.57
N MET A 97 -11.60 9.94 -15.95
CA MET A 97 -12.01 9.62 -14.58
C MET A 97 -12.36 8.15 -14.40
N THR A 98 -13.15 7.60 -15.30
CA THR A 98 -13.56 6.19 -15.25
C THR A 98 -12.36 5.27 -15.42
N ILE A 99 -11.44 5.62 -16.33
CA ILE A 99 -10.19 4.87 -16.54
C ILE A 99 -9.34 4.88 -15.26
N ILE A 100 -9.18 6.02 -14.61
CA ILE A 100 -8.41 6.12 -13.36
C ILE A 100 -9.06 5.31 -12.25
N GLN A 101 -10.39 5.35 -12.11
CA GLN A 101 -11.09 4.52 -11.14
C GLN A 101 -10.86 3.02 -11.36
N TYR A 102 -10.86 2.56 -12.61
CA TYR A 102 -10.53 1.17 -12.95
C TYR A 102 -9.07 0.83 -12.63
N MET A 103 -8.12 1.71 -12.91
CA MET A 103 -6.70 1.50 -12.56
C MET A 103 -6.52 1.36 -11.04
N VAL A 104 -7.16 2.22 -10.26
CA VAL A 104 -7.09 2.16 -8.79
C VAL A 104 -7.76 0.90 -8.24
N SER A 105 -8.94 0.54 -8.75
CA SER A 105 -9.64 -0.68 -8.33
C SER A 105 -8.83 -1.94 -8.68
N ALA A 106 -8.16 -1.97 -9.82
CA ALA A 106 -7.28 -3.08 -10.20
C ALA A 106 -6.07 -3.19 -9.25
N GLY A 107 -5.43 -2.06 -8.90
CA GLY A 107 -4.34 -2.05 -7.92
C GLY A 107 -4.79 -2.54 -6.53
N SER A 108 -5.97 -2.13 -6.09
CA SER A 108 -6.56 -2.56 -4.82
C SER A 108 -6.96 -4.04 -4.84
N ALA A 109 -7.51 -4.54 -5.96
CA ALA A 109 -7.84 -5.95 -6.12
C ALA A 109 -6.58 -6.82 -6.06
N LEU A 110 -5.52 -6.42 -6.78
CA LEU A 110 -4.23 -7.11 -6.77
C LEU A 110 -3.66 -7.19 -5.34
N ALA A 111 -3.71 -6.11 -4.57
CA ALA A 111 -3.22 -6.08 -3.20
C ALA A 111 -4.04 -7.01 -2.28
N LYS A 112 -5.36 -7.09 -2.48
CA LYS A 112 -6.23 -7.99 -1.71
C LYS A 112 -5.95 -9.46 -2.01
N GLU A 113 -5.77 -9.81 -3.28
CA GLU A 113 -5.42 -11.18 -3.69
C GLU A 113 -4.05 -11.60 -3.14
N LEU A 114 -3.05 -10.72 -3.19
CA LEU A 114 -1.74 -10.98 -2.61
C LEU A 114 -1.82 -11.24 -1.11
N SER A 115 -2.62 -10.46 -0.37
CA SER A 115 -2.79 -10.65 1.08
C SER A 115 -3.66 -11.86 1.44
N ALA A 116 -4.55 -12.31 0.55
CA ALA A 116 -5.38 -13.49 0.77
C ALA A 116 -4.58 -14.79 0.71
N THR A 117 -3.45 -14.80 -0.02
CA THR A 117 -2.51 -15.92 -0.05
C THR A 117 -1.72 -16.08 1.24
N GLU A 118 -1.60 -15.04 2.05
CA GLU A 118 -1.19 -15.18 3.44
C GLU A 118 -2.31 -15.86 4.21
N GLY A 119 -2.23 -17.13 4.51
CA GLY A 119 -3.13 -17.88 5.42
C GLY A 119 -3.17 -17.29 6.85
N GLY A 120 -3.14 -15.98 6.94
CA GLY A 120 -3.10 -15.14 8.10
C GLY A 120 -4.47 -14.79 8.63
N ASN A 121 -5.24 -15.78 9.07
CA ASN A 121 -6.09 -15.52 10.21
C ASN A 121 -5.16 -14.99 11.32
N SER A 122 -5.11 -13.68 11.51
CA SER A 122 -4.36 -13.06 12.59
C SER A 122 -4.69 -13.87 13.86
N PHE A 123 -3.68 -14.47 14.48
CA PHE A 123 -3.84 -15.23 15.74
C PHE A 123 -4.69 -14.43 16.75
N PHE A 124 -4.58 -13.12 16.72
CA PHE A 124 -5.31 -12.20 17.59
C PHE A 124 -6.65 -11.73 17.02
N ALA A 125 -7.07 -12.19 15.84
CA ALA A 125 -8.45 -11.97 15.38
C ALA A 125 -9.45 -12.84 16.15
N ASP A 126 -8.97 -13.90 16.83
CA ASP A 126 -9.80 -14.74 17.70
C ASP A 126 -9.83 -14.17 19.12
N PRO A 127 -10.99 -13.63 19.58
CA PRO A 127 -11.14 -13.07 20.94
C PRO A 127 -10.85 -14.10 22.03
N ALA A 128 -11.08 -15.40 21.78
CA ALA A 128 -10.81 -16.46 22.73
C ALA A 128 -9.31 -16.57 23.01
N LYS A 129 -8.47 -16.51 21.97
CA LYS A 129 -7.00 -16.56 22.08
C LYS A 129 -6.43 -15.33 22.80
N VAL A 130 -6.98 -14.15 22.54
CA VAL A 130 -6.65 -12.93 23.26
C VAL A 130 -6.98 -13.06 24.77
N SER A 131 -8.14 -13.65 25.10
CA SER A 131 -8.53 -13.92 26.48
C SER A 131 -7.62 -14.93 27.17
N MET A 132 -7.19 -15.98 26.45
CA MET A 132 -6.24 -16.98 26.96
C MET A 132 -4.87 -16.36 27.27
N LEU A 133 -4.34 -15.52 26.36
CA LEU A 133 -3.08 -14.78 26.58
C LEU A 133 -3.20 -13.82 27.77
N LYS A 134 -4.33 -13.14 27.94
CA LYS A 134 -4.60 -12.27 29.10
C LYS A 134 -4.57 -13.02 30.41
N LYS A 135 -5.12 -14.24 30.45
CA LYS A 135 -5.04 -15.13 31.62
C LYS A 135 -3.62 -15.64 31.87
N GLY A 136 -2.86 -15.95 30.81
CA GLY A 136 -1.45 -16.33 30.90
C GLY A 136 -0.57 -15.22 31.47
N LEU A 137 -0.73 -13.99 30.98
CA LEU A 137 0.00 -12.81 31.47
C LEU A 137 -0.22 -12.52 32.96
N LYS A 138 -1.40 -12.85 33.51
CA LYS A 138 -1.64 -12.73 34.96
C LYS A 138 -0.82 -13.69 35.78
N LYS A 139 -0.32 -14.80 35.22
CA LYS A 139 0.52 -15.78 35.88
C LYS A 139 2.02 -15.41 35.88
N VAL A 140 2.42 -14.42 35.11
CA VAL A 140 3.77 -13.87 35.06
C VAL A 140 3.95 -12.95 36.26
N GLY A 141 5.03 -13.09 37.01
CA GLY A 141 5.30 -12.27 38.21
C GLY A 141 5.45 -10.78 37.88
N ILE A 142 5.16 -9.93 38.88
CA ILE A 142 5.17 -8.46 38.70
C ILE A 142 6.56 -7.95 38.31
N ILE A 143 7.62 -8.50 38.90
CA ILE A 143 9.01 -8.11 38.66
C ILE A 143 9.43 -8.47 37.22
N ASP A 144 9.13 -9.69 36.78
CA ASP A 144 9.36 -10.12 35.39
C ASP A 144 8.59 -9.26 34.40
N SER A 145 7.35 -8.87 34.74
CA SER A 145 6.49 -8.04 33.92
C SER A 145 7.06 -6.65 33.65
N VAL A 146 7.77 -6.02 34.58
CA VAL A 146 8.39 -4.70 34.40
C VAL A 146 9.57 -4.77 33.41
N GLY A 147 10.41 -5.81 33.49
CA GLY A 147 11.50 -6.03 32.53
C GLY A 147 10.98 -6.24 31.09
N TYR A 148 9.93 -7.04 30.95
CA TYR A 148 9.27 -7.22 29.64
C TYR A 148 8.59 -5.94 29.13
N LEU A 149 8.03 -5.13 30.02
CA LEU A 149 7.35 -3.89 29.65
C LEU A 149 8.32 -2.90 28.97
N LEU A 150 9.53 -2.74 29.48
CA LEU A 150 10.56 -1.88 28.87
C LEU A 150 10.97 -2.38 27.47
N LYS A 151 11.17 -3.71 27.32
CA LYS A 151 11.54 -4.29 26.02
C LYS A 151 10.38 -4.20 25.02
N ILE A 152 9.16 -4.45 25.47
CA ILE A 152 7.95 -4.31 24.68
C ILE A 152 7.74 -2.86 24.24
N LEU A 153 8.03 -1.88 25.09
CA LEU A 153 7.90 -0.46 24.77
C LEU A 153 8.77 -0.06 23.58
N ILE A 154 10.03 -0.50 23.52
CA ILE A 154 10.92 -0.20 22.39
C ILE A 154 10.36 -0.80 21.08
N SER A 155 9.97 -2.08 21.11
CA SER A 155 9.39 -2.76 19.96
C SER A 155 8.08 -2.08 19.51
N TYR A 156 7.25 -1.68 20.45
CA TYR A 156 6.02 -0.96 20.21
C TYR A 156 6.25 0.39 19.53
N LEU A 157 7.23 1.18 20.01
CA LEU A 157 7.57 2.46 19.40
C LEU A 157 8.01 2.30 17.94
N VAL A 158 8.85 1.30 17.63
CA VAL A 158 9.28 1.04 16.25
C VAL A 158 8.10 0.64 15.36
N VAL A 159 7.20 -0.21 15.84
CA VAL A 159 5.99 -0.59 15.10
C VAL A 159 5.03 0.58 14.95
N MET A 160 4.87 1.42 15.97
CA MET A 160 4.06 2.63 15.91
C MET A 160 4.57 3.59 14.82
N VAL A 161 5.88 3.83 14.77
CA VAL A 161 6.51 4.63 13.71
C VAL A 161 6.26 4.01 12.34
N SER A 162 6.36 2.69 12.21
CA SER A 162 6.05 1.97 10.97
C SER A 162 4.60 2.19 10.54
N ASN A 163 3.64 2.08 11.45
CA ASN A 163 2.22 2.28 11.16
C ASN A 163 1.91 3.74 10.76
N ILE A 164 2.52 4.72 11.43
CA ILE A 164 2.40 6.13 11.06
C ILE A 164 2.98 6.38 9.66
N SER A 165 4.11 5.76 9.33
CA SER A 165 4.73 5.87 8.00
C SER A 165 3.81 5.30 6.92
N VAL A 166 3.18 4.14 7.16
CA VAL A 166 2.20 3.54 6.25
C VAL A 166 1.00 4.48 6.04
N MET A 167 0.47 5.06 7.12
CA MET A 167 -0.64 6.00 7.04
C MET A 167 -0.26 7.25 6.23
N PHE A 168 0.94 7.80 6.47
CA PHE A 168 1.44 8.95 5.73
C PHE A 168 1.56 8.67 4.23
N ILE A 169 2.13 7.50 3.85
CA ILE A 169 2.25 7.08 2.46
C ILE A 169 0.87 6.91 1.81
N ALA A 170 -0.09 6.29 2.51
CA ALA A 170 -1.44 6.09 2.01
C ALA A 170 -2.17 7.44 1.76
N ILE A 171 -2.06 8.39 2.69
CA ILE A 171 -2.65 9.73 2.54
C ILE A 171 -1.98 10.47 1.38
N SER A 172 -0.65 10.49 1.34
CA SER A 172 0.13 11.16 0.29
C SER A 172 -0.26 10.64 -1.11
N ARG A 173 -0.36 9.31 -1.24
CA ARG A 173 -0.81 8.65 -2.47
C ARG A 173 -2.19 9.13 -2.91
N ILE A 174 -3.17 9.18 -1.99
CA ILE A 174 -4.54 9.56 -2.35
C ILE A 174 -4.61 11.03 -2.77
N VAL A 175 -3.92 11.92 -2.05
CA VAL A 175 -3.87 13.33 -2.41
C VAL A 175 -3.25 13.48 -3.80
N GLU A 176 -2.09 12.86 -4.06
CA GLU A 176 -1.44 12.90 -5.36
C GLU A 176 -2.33 12.31 -6.46
N LEU A 177 -2.95 11.16 -6.20
CA LEU A 177 -3.84 10.51 -7.15
C LEU A 177 -5.08 11.37 -7.46
N SER A 178 -5.67 12.02 -6.43
CA SER A 178 -6.81 12.92 -6.60
C SER A 178 -6.45 14.14 -7.45
N VAL A 179 -5.30 14.76 -7.18
CA VAL A 179 -4.82 15.90 -7.98
C VAL A 179 -4.55 15.47 -9.42
N ARG A 180 -3.86 14.36 -9.64
CA ARG A 180 -3.61 13.84 -11.00
C ARG A 180 -4.91 13.47 -11.70
N ALA A 181 -5.88 12.90 -10.99
CA ALA A 181 -7.18 12.59 -11.55
C ALA A 181 -7.92 13.84 -12.03
N MET A 182 -7.89 14.94 -11.25
CA MET A 182 -8.48 16.21 -11.68
C MET A 182 -7.88 16.74 -12.99
N PHE A 183 -6.55 16.67 -13.12
CA PHE A 183 -5.83 17.18 -14.30
C PHE A 183 -5.67 16.13 -15.41
N ALA A 184 -6.25 14.94 -15.28
CA ALA A 184 -6.13 13.89 -16.27
C ALA A 184 -6.61 14.30 -17.66
N PRO A 185 -7.72 15.04 -17.84
CA PRO A 185 -8.16 15.48 -19.16
C PRO A 185 -7.10 16.30 -19.90
N VAL A 186 -6.38 17.18 -19.19
CA VAL A 186 -5.28 17.98 -19.76
C VAL A 186 -4.04 17.13 -19.96
N GLY A 187 -3.71 16.28 -18.97
CA GLY A 187 -2.53 15.39 -19.04
C GLY A 187 -2.58 14.40 -20.20
N VAL A 188 -3.79 14.00 -20.62
CA VAL A 188 -4.01 13.05 -21.72
C VAL A 188 -4.23 13.76 -23.06
N ALA A 189 -4.41 15.11 -23.07
CA ALA A 189 -4.69 15.86 -24.29
C ALA A 189 -3.60 15.74 -25.37
N ASP A 190 -2.34 15.58 -24.97
CA ASP A 190 -1.21 15.38 -25.89
C ASP A 190 -0.97 13.89 -26.15
N LEU A 191 -1.81 13.29 -26.98
CA LEU A 191 -1.65 11.92 -27.49
C LEU A 191 -1.15 11.90 -28.95
N PHE A 192 -0.94 13.08 -29.56
CA PHE A 192 -0.50 13.20 -30.94
C PHE A 192 1.02 12.99 -31.12
N GLY A 193 1.80 13.03 -30.04
CA GLY A 193 3.23 12.77 -30.05
C GLY A 193 3.57 11.33 -30.49
N ASP A 194 4.81 11.10 -30.86
CA ASP A 194 5.27 9.83 -31.43
C ASP A 194 5.37 8.71 -30.38
N GLY A 195 4.49 7.72 -30.51
CA GLY A 195 4.58 6.44 -29.79
C GLY A 195 4.55 6.56 -28.25
N ASN A 196 5.42 5.78 -27.59
CA ASN A 196 5.53 5.73 -26.12
C ASN A 196 6.05 7.03 -25.48
N HIS A 197 6.54 7.98 -26.27
CA HIS A 197 7.08 9.26 -25.81
C HIS A 197 6.00 10.36 -25.69
N ALA A 198 4.77 10.12 -26.15
CA ALA A 198 3.68 11.07 -25.97
C ALA A 198 3.48 11.40 -24.48
N ALA A 199 3.34 12.69 -24.18
CA ALA A 199 3.18 13.14 -22.79
C ALA A 199 1.94 12.53 -22.13
N GLY A 200 0.86 12.34 -22.89
CA GLY A 200 -0.36 11.69 -22.42
C GLY A 200 -0.15 10.24 -21.97
N ILE A 201 0.65 9.46 -22.70
CA ILE A 201 0.97 8.06 -22.32
C ILE A 201 1.80 8.05 -21.06
N ARG A 202 2.82 8.90 -20.94
CA ARG A 202 3.63 9.02 -19.72
C ARG A 202 2.79 9.43 -18.51
N TYR A 203 1.80 10.29 -18.73
CA TYR A 203 0.87 10.70 -17.68
C TYR A 203 0.03 9.51 -17.16
N LEU A 204 -0.54 8.71 -18.07
CA LEU A 204 -1.29 7.50 -17.72
C LEU A 204 -0.41 6.47 -16.99
N LYS A 205 0.82 6.26 -17.44
CA LYS A 205 1.80 5.38 -16.77
C LYS A 205 2.06 5.83 -15.33
N LYS A 206 2.19 7.14 -15.07
CA LYS A 206 2.36 7.68 -13.71
C LYS A 206 1.15 7.43 -12.82
N ILE A 207 -0.06 7.54 -13.34
CA ILE A 207 -1.28 7.21 -12.59
C ILE A 207 -1.31 5.71 -12.29
N PHE A 208 -0.95 4.87 -13.27
CA PHE A 208 -0.87 3.42 -13.07
C PHE A 208 0.19 3.04 -12.03
N ALA A 209 1.35 3.70 -12.02
CA ALA A 209 2.36 3.53 -10.98
C ALA A 209 1.81 3.83 -9.58
N LEU A 210 1.07 4.92 -9.42
CA LEU A 210 0.39 5.24 -8.17
C LEU A 210 -0.64 4.17 -7.77
N ALA A 211 -1.38 3.62 -8.74
CA ALA A 211 -2.32 2.53 -8.47
C ALA A 211 -1.61 1.26 -8.01
N LEU A 212 -0.44 0.91 -8.59
CA LEU A 212 0.37 -0.24 -8.21
C LEU A 212 1.07 -0.08 -6.85
N GLN A 213 1.31 1.15 -6.39
CA GLN A 213 2.02 1.41 -5.13
C GLN A 213 1.39 0.68 -3.95
N PHE A 214 0.07 0.51 -3.93
CA PHE A 214 -0.62 -0.24 -2.88
C PHE A 214 -0.20 -1.72 -2.88
N ALA A 215 -0.26 -2.39 -4.03
CA ALA A 215 0.17 -3.79 -4.14
C ALA A 215 1.64 -3.96 -3.74
N LEU A 216 2.52 -3.05 -4.17
CA LEU A 216 3.93 -3.05 -3.79
C LEU A 216 4.13 -2.86 -2.29
N ALA A 217 3.35 -1.99 -1.63
CA ALA A 217 3.43 -1.81 -0.18
C ALA A 217 3.05 -3.09 0.58
N VAL A 218 2.06 -3.84 0.11
CA VAL A 218 1.70 -5.16 0.64
C VAL A 218 2.84 -6.15 0.43
N ILE A 219 3.35 -6.29 -0.80
CA ILE A 219 4.47 -7.20 -1.13
C ILE A 219 5.70 -6.92 -0.27
N ILE A 220 6.09 -5.64 -0.14
CA ILE A 220 7.24 -5.24 0.70
C ILE A 220 7.01 -5.68 2.14
N THR A 221 5.81 -5.47 2.67
CA THR A 221 5.49 -5.85 4.06
C THR A 221 5.56 -7.35 4.25
N ASP A 222 5.03 -8.12 3.31
CA ASP A 222 5.03 -9.58 3.34
C ASP A 222 6.44 -10.15 3.23
N CYS A 223 7.25 -9.65 2.31
CA CYS A 223 8.66 -10.04 2.20
C CYS A 223 9.43 -9.80 3.50
N VAL A 224 9.22 -8.64 4.13
CA VAL A 224 9.89 -8.33 5.41
C VAL A 224 9.35 -9.22 6.52
N ALA A 225 8.05 -9.50 6.58
CA ALA A 225 7.46 -10.40 7.55
C ALA A 225 8.03 -11.82 7.44
N LEU A 226 8.22 -12.34 6.21
CA LEU A 226 8.87 -13.62 5.95
C LEU A 226 10.33 -13.62 6.41
N LEU A 227 11.09 -12.57 6.14
CA LEU A 227 12.48 -12.42 6.60
C LEU A 227 12.57 -12.39 8.13
N ILE A 228 11.65 -11.72 8.80
CA ILE A 228 11.54 -11.72 10.25
C ILE A 228 11.26 -13.14 10.77
N GLN A 229 10.30 -13.86 10.17
CA GLN A 229 9.98 -15.24 10.56
C GLN A 229 11.20 -16.17 10.42
N TRP A 230 11.97 -16.04 9.33
CA TRP A 230 13.20 -16.83 9.13
C TRP A 230 14.30 -16.48 10.16
N LYS A 231 14.41 -15.21 10.54
CA LYS A 231 15.44 -14.76 11.51
C LYS A 231 15.09 -15.06 12.95
N VAL A 232 13.80 -15.07 13.30
CA VAL A 232 13.35 -15.40 14.67
C VAL A 232 13.74 -16.83 15.06
N GLY A 233 13.94 -17.69 14.07
CA GLY A 233 14.41 -19.04 14.25
C GLY A 233 13.33 -20.07 14.62
N PRO A 234 13.64 -21.38 14.47
CA PRO A 234 12.65 -22.46 14.62
C PRO A 234 12.00 -22.50 16.01
N ASP A 235 12.76 -22.21 17.08
CA ASP A 235 12.25 -22.28 18.45
C ASP A 235 11.20 -21.20 18.74
N ALA A 236 11.39 -19.99 18.21
CA ALA A 236 10.43 -18.91 18.38
C ALA A 236 9.20 -19.09 17.47
N VAL A 237 9.39 -19.55 16.24
CA VAL A 237 8.28 -19.95 15.35
C VAL A 237 7.46 -21.06 16.00
N LYS A 238 8.13 -22.04 16.63
CA LYS A 238 7.47 -23.10 17.39
C LYS A 238 6.68 -22.55 18.57
N ALA A 239 7.27 -21.65 19.39
CA ALA A 239 6.56 -21.03 20.51
C ALA A 239 5.30 -20.28 20.06
N ILE A 240 5.36 -19.57 18.92
CA ILE A 240 4.21 -18.89 18.32
C ILE A 240 3.19 -19.91 17.77
N SER A 241 3.66 -21.02 17.17
CA SER A 241 2.82 -22.09 16.65
C SER A 241 2.10 -22.85 17.77
N ASP A 242 2.81 -23.16 18.85
CA ASP A 242 2.25 -23.83 20.03
C ASP A 242 1.14 -22.99 20.68
N LEU A 243 1.33 -21.66 20.70
CA LEU A 243 0.26 -20.74 21.12
C LEU A 243 -0.94 -20.75 20.15
N LYS A 244 -0.71 -20.84 18.84
CA LYS A 244 -1.78 -20.96 17.85
C LYS A 244 -2.57 -22.26 18.00
N ALA A 245 -1.88 -23.36 18.34
CA ALA A 245 -2.47 -24.69 18.49
C ALA A 245 -3.13 -24.92 19.86
N ALA A 246 -2.87 -24.07 20.85
CA ALA A 246 -3.41 -24.24 22.20
C ALA A 246 -4.95 -24.14 22.21
N THR A 247 -5.59 -25.19 22.70
CA THR A 247 -7.06 -25.32 22.79
C THR A 247 -7.60 -25.18 24.21
N GLY A 248 -6.72 -24.96 25.21
CA GLY A 248 -7.10 -24.85 26.62
C GLY A 248 -7.66 -23.48 27.00
N ASN A 249 -8.17 -23.35 28.24
CA ASN A 249 -8.77 -22.12 28.76
C ASN A 249 -7.76 -21.03 29.18
N SER A 250 -6.46 -21.34 29.25
CA SER A 250 -5.39 -20.38 29.57
C SER A 250 -4.03 -20.95 29.19
N PHE A 251 -3.11 -20.06 28.77
CA PHE A 251 -1.70 -20.44 28.59
C PHE A 251 -1.02 -20.71 29.94
N SER A 252 -0.06 -21.64 29.93
CA SER A 252 0.82 -21.87 31.09
C SER A 252 1.78 -20.67 31.24
N LYS A 253 2.36 -20.50 32.43
CA LYS A 253 3.41 -19.48 32.67
C LYS A 253 4.58 -19.66 31.70
N LYS A 254 5.02 -20.92 31.46
CA LYS A 254 6.14 -21.26 30.59
C LYS A 254 5.88 -20.89 29.13
N GLU A 255 4.69 -21.19 28.60
CA GLU A 255 4.28 -20.83 27.22
C GLU A 255 4.18 -19.32 27.05
N THR A 256 3.61 -18.62 28.05
CA THR A 256 3.51 -17.17 28.03
C THR A 256 4.88 -16.49 28.03
N ILE A 257 5.81 -16.98 28.86
CA ILE A 257 7.20 -16.47 28.92
C ILE A 257 7.91 -16.76 27.59
N ALA A 258 7.80 -17.97 27.04
CA ALA A 258 8.42 -18.33 25.77
C ALA A 258 7.93 -17.43 24.62
N PHE A 259 6.65 -17.10 24.59
CA PHE A 259 6.08 -16.18 23.64
C PHE A 259 6.59 -14.73 23.83
N LEU A 260 6.62 -14.23 25.07
CA LEU A 260 7.16 -12.92 25.38
C LEU A 260 8.64 -12.82 25.00
N ASP A 261 9.43 -13.85 25.28
CA ASP A 261 10.84 -13.94 24.91
C ASP A 261 11.01 -13.91 23.38
N ALA A 262 10.17 -14.61 22.65
CA ALA A 262 10.19 -14.61 21.19
C ALA A 262 9.90 -13.22 20.59
N ILE A 263 8.91 -12.50 21.14
CA ILE A 263 8.52 -11.17 20.65
C ILE A 263 9.51 -10.08 21.10
N THR A 264 10.07 -10.20 22.32
CA THR A 264 10.93 -9.17 22.91
C THR A 264 12.41 -9.47 22.76
N GLY A 265 12.78 -10.63 22.21
CA GLY A 265 14.16 -11.07 22.04
C GLY A 265 14.91 -11.26 23.36
N SER A 266 14.21 -11.70 24.41
CA SER A 266 14.84 -12.02 25.69
C SER A 266 15.58 -13.37 25.65
N GLY A 267 16.59 -13.56 26.50
CA GLY A 267 17.34 -14.81 26.60
C GLY A 267 18.08 -15.17 25.31
N LYS A 268 17.74 -16.29 24.69
CA LYS A 268 18.34 -16.80 23.44
C LYS A 268 18.12 -15.90 22.23
N PHE A 269 17.13 -15.00 22.26
CA PHE A 269 16.66 -14.24 21.12
C PHE A 269 17.19 -12.80 21.04
N GLY A 270 18.12 -12.39 21.91
CA GLY A 270 18.59 -11.00 21.99
C GLY A 270 19.17 -10.44 20.70
N SER A 271 20.03 -11.22 20.01
CA SER A 271 20.60 -10.81 18.71
C SER A 271 19.55 -10.80 17.59
N THR A 272 18.62 -11.73 17.65
CA THR A 272 17.51 -11.88 16.68
C THR A 272 16.54 -10.70 16.78
N TRP A 273 16.25 -10.23 18.00
CA TRP A 273 15.39 -9.09 18.23
C TRP A 273 15.92 -7.80 17.59
N LEU A 274 17.21 -7.50 17.73
CA LEU A 274 17.86 -6.35 17.11
C LEU A 274 17.76 -6.43 15.56
N THR A 275 17.91 -7.64 15.01
CA THR A 275 17.73 -7.89 13.59
C THR A 275 16.27 -7.64 13.17
N CYS A 276 15.29 -8.08 13.95
CA CYS A 276 13.87 -7.84 13.66
C CYS A 276 13.52 -6.35 13.69
N LEU A 277 14.05 -5.59 14.65
CA LEU A 277 13.91 -4.14 14.67
C LEU A 277 14.55 -3.48 13.45
N GLY A 278 15.78 -3.90 13.10
CA GLY A 278 16.47 -3.43 11.90
C GLY A 278 15.67 -3.69 10.61
N LEU A 279 15.11 -4.90 10.47
CA LEU A 279 14.24 -5.25 9.35
C LEU A 279 12.96 -4.40 9.31
N THR A 280 12.39 -4.06 10.48
CA THR A 280 11.22 -3.16 10.55
C THR A 280 11.57 -1.74 10.10
N VAL A 281 12.75 -1.23 10.48
CA VAL A 281 13.25 0.06 9.99
C VAL A 281 13.50 0.00 8.48
N THR A 282 14.09 -1.09 7.99
CA THR A 282 14.28 -1.32 6.54
C THR A 282 12.94 -1.34 5.81
N LYS A 283 11.89 -1.96 6.39
CA LYS A 283 10.53 -1.93 5.86
C LYS A 283 10.05 -0.50 5.64
N ILE A 284 10.24 0.37 6.63
CA ILE A 284 9.86 1.79 6.53
C ILE A 284 10.57 2.44 5.33
N GLY A 285 11.89 2.25 5.22
CA GLY A 285 12.68 2.79 4.11
C GLY A 285 12.22 2.28 2.73
N LEU A 286 11.90 0.99 2.61
CA LEU A 286 11.38 0.39 1.38
C LEU A 286 9.97 0.89 1.04
N LEU A 287 9.12 1.10 2.04
CA LEU A 287 7.79 1.68 1.84
C LEU A 287 7.87 3.10 1.28
N PHE A 288 8.81 3.93 1.75
CA PHE A 288 9.04 5.26 1.15
C PHE A 288 9.59 5.17 -0.28
N LYS A 289 10.36 4.14 -0.61
CA LYS A 289 10.83 3.88 -1.98
C LYS A 289 9.78 3.21 -2.87
N SER A 290 8.64 2.77 -2.34
CA SER A 290 7.62 2.04 -3.11
C SER A 290 7.14 2.81 -4.34
N MET A 291 7.09 4.14 -4.28
CA MET A 291 6.73 4.99 -5.42
C MET A 291 7.78 4.96 -6.53
N SER A 292 9.08 5.00 -6.18
CA SER A 292 10.16 4.86 -7.16
C SER A 292 10.09 3.50 -7.85
N ILE A 293 9.92 2.42 -7.07
CA ILE A 293 9.78 1.06 -7.60
C ILE A 293 8.55 0.96 -8.51
N ALA A 294 7.42 1.57 -8.11
CA ALA A 294 6.22 1.60 -8.92
C ALA A 294 6.43 2.32 -10.27
N ASN A 295 7.16 3.43 -10.27
CA ASN A 295 7.52 4.17 -11.48
C ASN A 295 8.41 3.32 -12.40
N ASP A 296 9.42 2.64 -11.85
CA ASP A 296 10.31 1.77 -12.62
C ASP A 296 9.53 0.60 -13.25
N VAL A 297 8.60 -0.01 -12.51
CA VAL A 297 7.72 -1.09 -13.02
C VAL A 297 6.78 -0.58 -14.11
N ALA A 298 6.25 0.64 -13.98
CA ALA A 298 5.37 1.25 -14.98
C ALA A 298 6.14 1.78 -16.22
N GLY A 299 7.46 1.83 -16.18
CA GLY A 299 8.29 2.32 -17.26
C GLY A 299 8.20 3.85 -17.43
N VAL A 300 8.28 4.57 -16.29
CA VAL A 300 8.19 6.05 -16.27
C VAL A 300 9.53 6.66 -15.87
#